data_7dba49955ae97719b04a9e2787697d31
#
_entry.id   7dba49955ae97719b04a9e2787697d31
#
_cell.length_a   1.000
_cell.length_b   1.000
_cell.length_c   1.000
_cell.angle_alpha   90.00
_cell.angle_beta   90.00
_cell.angle_gamma   90.00
#
_symmetry.space_group_name_H-M   'P 1'
#
loop_
_entity.id
_entity.type
_entity.pdbx_description
1 polymer ?
#
loop_
_entity_poly.entity_id
_entity_poly.type
_entity_poly.pdbx_seq_one_letter_code
_entity_poly.pdbx_strand_id
1 'polypeptide(L)'
;PTNNRWKEYYRVIANANNILKLIDPSSEDPANLKYRAIALGFRGYAYLQLSYLYQHSYYTGADGTKWGRGEKYDFSQSPCVPLITEDTEGDQPRATVAQIYEQIKSDLTTAFDLFKGLNMTRTSSATDMDGCVVAMHLARANMVIHEWDEAIKYAQVVIDNFPILQSEDQILQGFSNISLPDVVFGSDITADNSTTYMSFFSQMDTYGDGYAGIGVWRAAFKPLVDRIADTDIRLQWFCCDRSTGVTDASGNRITLIRDTQSPVAVEYQAVKFIGTGRDNIKAGVFSGWELGDYIYLRSEEAYMIKMEALAHKGSAEAVTELNSFMKTRQPDYNYTFTNKADLIEEIIYQKRVEFWGEGLEYIDNRRLNIPVDRTDETWGAENNNHFSAGKFRYNQEDRPFLYQLPLSEIENNSQLSPSDQN
;
A
#
# COMPACT_ATOMS: atom_id res chain seq x y z
N PRO A 1 5.45 -7.85 17.04
CA PRO A 1 5.22 -7.42 15.63
C PRO A 1 6.50 -6.98 14.95
N THR A 2 7.33 -6.08 15.55
CA THR A 2 8.55 -5.54 14.94
C THR A 2 9.55 -6.63 14.56
N ASN A 3 9.85 -7.55 15.48
CA ASN A 3 10.77 -8.66 15.25
C ASN A 3 10.35 -9.57 14.07
N ASN A 4 9.05 -9.82 13.89
CA ASN A 4 8.59 -10.66 12.78
C ASN A 4 8.84 -9.99 11.43
N ARG A 5 8.53 -8.70 11.28
CA ARG A 5 8.78 -7.96 10.03
C ARG A 5 10.27 -7.90 9.69
N TRP A 6 11.12 -7.66 10.68
CA TRP A 6 12.57 -7.71 10.52
C TRP A 6 13.03 -9.05 9.98
N LYS A 7 12.65 -10.14 10.66
CA LYS A 7 13.04 -11.50 10.27
C LYS A 7 12.52 -11.90 8.90
N GLU A 8 11.28 -11.51 8.55
CA GLU A 8 10.69 -11.80 7.24
C GLU A 8 11.51 -11.15 6.12
N TYR A 9 11.75 -9.85 6.20
CA TYR A 9 12.45 -9.14 5.14
C TYR A 9 13.94 -9.51 5.05
N TYR A 10 14.64 -9.70 6.18
CA TYR A 10 16.02 -10.19 6.14
C TYR A 10 16.13 -11.63 5.67
N ARG A 11 15.12 -12.48 5.85
CA ARG A 11 15.07 -13.80 5.22
C ARG A 11 14.93 -13.69 3.70
N VAL A 12 14.12 -12.77 3.20
CA VAL A 12 14.01 -12.50 1.76
C VAL A 12 15.36 -12.03 1.22
N ILE A 13 16.03 -11.09 1.89
CA ILE A 13 17.36 -10.60 1.52
C ILE A 13 18.39 -11.74 1.50
N ALA A 14 18.42 -12.58 2.54
CA ALA A 14 19.35 -13.70 2.62
C ALA A 14 19.13 -14.72 1.48
N ASN A 15 17.87 -15.02 1.16
CA ASN A 15 17.55 -15.92 0.05
C ASN A 15 17.95 -15.31 -1.30
N ALA A 16 17.69 -14.02 -1.51
CA ALA A 16 18.12 -13.31 -2.71
C ALA A 16 19.65 -13.33 -2.85
N ASN A 17 20.38 -13.01 -1.79
CA ASN A 17 21.85 -13.04 -1.78
C ASN A 17 22.40 -14.45 -2.07
N ASN A 18 21.78 -15.50 -1.54
CA ASN A 18 22.18 -16.88 -1.84
C ASN A 18 22.01 -17.21 -3.33
N ILE A 19 20.91 -16.78 -3.96
CA ILE A 19 20.71 -16.95 -5.40
C ILE A 19 21.75 -16.16 -6.19
N LEU A 20 22.01 -14.92 -5.84
CA LEU A 20 22.97 -14.06 -6.51
C LEU A 20 24.39 -14.59 -6.44
N LYS A 21 24.80 -15.21 -5.32
CA LYS A 21 26.10 -15.91 -5.18
C LYS A 21 26.29 -17.09 -6.11
N LEU A 22 25.21 -17.77 -6.48
CA LEU A 22 25.24 -18.96 -7.33
C LEU A 22 25.28 -18.63 -8.82
N ILE A 23 24.89 -17.43 -9.21
CA ILE A 23 24.81 -17.01 -10.61
C ILE A 23 26.06 -16.20 -10.97
N ASP A 24 26.78 -16.65 -11.99
CA ASP A 24 27.86 -15.87 -12.57
C ASP A 24 27.31 -14.51 -13.06
N PRO A 25 27.81 -13.37 -12.55
CA PRO A 25 27.33 -12.05 -12.96
C PRO A 25 27.46 -11.79 -14.47
N SER A 26 28.37 -12.50 -15.17
CA SER A 26 28.59 -12.40 -16.62
C SER A 26 27.72 -13.38 -17.43
N SER A 27 26.87 -14.20 -16.78
CA SER A 27 26.03 -15.17 -17.47
C SER A 27 25.05 -14.50 -18.43
N GLU A 28 24.99 -14.99 -19.66
CA GLU A 28 24.00 -14.61 -20.68
C GLU A 28 22.86 -15.65 -20.80
N ASP A 29 22.88 -16.71 -19.99
CA ASP A 29 21.82 -17.72 -19.98
C ASP A 29 20.50 -17.08 -19.53
N PRO A 30 19.43 -17.17 -20.33
CA PRO A 30 18.13 -16.56 -20.00
C PRO A 30 17.54 -17.05 -18.66
N ALA A 31 17.77 -18.31 -18.25
CA ALA A 31 17.32 -18.81 -16.95
C ALA A 31 18.08 -18.13 -15.79
N ASN A 32 19.39 -17.98 -15.90
CA ASN A 32 20.22 -17.27 -14.92
C ASN A 32 19.84 -15.80 -14.83
N LEU A 33 19.63 -15.14 -15.97
CA LEU A 33 19.19 -13.73 -16.02
C LEU A 33 17.81 -13.56 -15.35
N LYS A 34 16.88 -14.50 -15.58
CA LYS A 34 15.56 -14.50 -14.94
C LYS A 34 15.69 -14.64 -13.41
N TYR A 35 16.44 -15.63 -12.93
CA TYR A 35 16.60 -15.83 -11.47
C TYR A 35 17.33 -14.66 -10.82
N ARG A 36 18.31 -14.05 -11.50
CA ARG A 36 18.97 -12.83 -11.05
C ARG A 36 18.00 -11.66 -10.93
N ALA A 37 17.15 -11.46 -11.95
CA ALA A 37 16.13 -10.41 -11.92
C ALA A 37 15.13 -10.59 -10.76
N ILE A 38 14.66 -11.83 -10.55
CA ILE A 38 13.76 -12.15 -9.42
C ILE A 38 14.44 -11.88 -8.08
N ALA A 39 15.68 -12.33 -7.89
CA ALA A 39 16.42 -12.14 -6.65
C ALA A 39 16.65 -10.65 -6.33
N LEU A 40 17.08 -9.86 -7.32
CA LEU A 40 17.26 -8.42 -7.20
C LEU A 40 15.94 -7.71 -6.94
N GLY A 41 14.87 -8.08 -7.64
CA GLY A 41 13.52 -7.52 -7.42
C GLY A 41 13.03 -7.72 -5.99
N PHE A 42 13.16 -8.92 -5.45
CA PHE A 42 12.79 -9.20 -4.06
C PHE A 42 13.71 -8.55 -3.03
N ARG A 43 15.02 -8.42 -3.30
CA ARG A 43 15.94 -7.75 -2.39
C ARG A 43 15.64 -6.24 -2.32
N GLY A 44 15.48 -5.59 -3.47
CA GLY A 44 15.09 -4.20 -3.54
C GLY A 44 13.73 -3.92 -2.85
N TYR A 45 12.74 -4.77 -3.08
CA TYR A 45 11.47 -4.73 -2.36
C TYR A 45 11.65 -4.84 -0.84
N ALA A 46 12.43 -5.81 -0.36
CA ALA A 46 12.62 -6.03 1.07
C ALA A 46 13.28 -4.84 1.76
N TYR A 47 14.32 -4.24 1.14
CA TYR A 47 14.93 -3.02 1.65
C TYR A 47 13.98 -1.82 1.63
N LEU A 48 13.14 -1.70 0.60
CA LEU A 48 12.13 -0.64 0.54
C LEU A 48 11.13 -0.76 1.71
N GLN A 49 10.67 -1.98 2.03
CA GLN A 49 9.78 -2.20 3.17
C GLN A 49 10.48 -1.94 4.51
N LEU A 50 11.72 -2.36 4.68
CA LEU A 50 12.51 -2.07 5.88
C LEU A 50 12.70 -0.57 6.09
N SER A 51 12.97 0.18 5.03
CA SER A 51 13.13 1.64 5.10
C SER A 51 11.85 2.34 5.58
N TYR A 52 10.68 1.84 5.18
CA TYR A 52 9.40 2.40 5.63
C TYR A 52 9.14 2.20 7.13
N LEU A 53 9.64 1.12 7.71
CA LEU A 53 9.31 0.74 9.08
C LEU A 53 10.35 1.22 10.11
N TYR A 54 11.63 1.16 9.77
CA TYR A 54 12.72 1.32 10.74
C TYR A 54 13.45 2.66 10.68
N GLN A 55 13.05 3.56 9.78
CA GLN A 55 13.57 4.93 9.74
C GLN A 55 12.52 5.90 9.16
N HIS A 56 12.76 7.21 9.31
CA HIS A 56 12.02 8.23 8.60
C HIS A 56 12.20 8.07 7.08
N SER A 57 11.23 8.55 6.30
CA SER A 57 11.37 8.62 4.85
C SER A 57 12.60 9.43 4.47
N TYR A 58 13.22 9.12 3.34
CA TYR A 58 14.40 9.84 2.81
C TYR A 58 14.21 11.35 2.88
N TYR A 59 13.09 11.82 2.31
CA TYR A 59 12.54 13.12 2.62
C TYR A 59 11.22 12.93 3.35
N THR A 60 11.00 13.72 4.39
CA THR A 60 9.73 13.81 5.10
C THR A 60 9.16 15.20 4.86
N GLY A 61 7.98 15.27 4.24
CA GLY A 61 7.40 16.50 3.73
C GLY A 61 7.84 16.81 2.30
N ALA A 62 7.11 17.69 1.65
CA ALA A 62 7.40 18.16 0.31
C ALA A 62 6.96 19.62 0.16
N ASP A 63 7.69 20.37 -0.64
CA ASP A 63 7.40 21.77 -0.89
C ASP A 63 6.01 21.96 -1.52
N GLY A 64 5.25 22.90 -0.99
CA GLY A 64 3.95 23.28 -1.53
C GLY A 64 2.80 22.34 -1.18
N THR A 65 2.94 21.49 -0.17
CA THR A 65 1.83 20.69 0.39
C THR A 65 1.15 21.42 1.54
N LYS A 66 -0.15 21.15 1.77
CA LYS A 66 -0.91 21.71 2.88
C LYS A 66 -0.69 20.98 4.20
N TRP A 67 -0.30 19.71 4.12
CA TRP A 67 -0.23 18.85 5.29
C TRP A 67 1.08 18.94 6.02
N GLY A 68 1.01 18.53 7.24
CA GLY A 68 2.15 18.64 8.13
C GLY A 68 2.47 20.12 8.32
N ARG A 69 3.73 20.43 8.29
CA ARG A 69 4.23 21.82 8.42
C ARG A 69 4.56 22.46 7.08
N GLY A 70 4.34 21.76 5.97
CA GLY A 70 4.79 22.18 4.63
C GLY A 70 6.31 22.23 4.48
N GLU A 71 7.05 21.77 5.49
CA GLU A 71 8.51 21.76 5.53
C GLU A 71 9.03 20.42 5.05
N LYS A 72 10.17 20.46 4.38
CA LYS A 72 10.89 19.27 3.94
C LYS A 72 12.05 19.00 4.89
N TYR A 73 12.05 17.82 5.48
CA TYR A 73 13.15 17.33 6.31
C TYR A 73 13.95 16.29 5.56
N ASP A 74 15.27 16.39 5.59
CA ASP A 74 16.20 15.46 4.95
C ASP A 74 16.75 14.48 5.99
N PHE A 75 16.37 13.20 5.85
CA PHE A 75 16.85 12.09 6.66
C PHE A 75 17.82 11.18 5.92
N SER A 76 18.33 11.60 4.75
CA SER A 76 19.21 10.78 3.89
C SER A 76 20.44 10.24 4.64
N GLN A 77 20.98 11.01 5.58
CA GLN A 77 22.15 10.62 6.36
C GLN A 77 21.81 9.93 7.68
N SER A 78 20.54 9.78 8.01
CA SER A 78 20.13 9.10 9.24
C SER A 78 20.36 7.59 9.13
N PRO A 79 20.72 6.91 10.26
CA PRO A 79 20.92 5.47 10.25
C PRO A 79 19.60 4.74 9.98
N CYS A 80 19.60 3.82 9.02
CA CYS A 80 18.44 3.03 8.64
C CYS A 80 18.54 1.59 9.19
N VAL A 81 18.98 0.65 8.37
CA VAL A 81 19.11 -0.76 8.72
C VAL A 81 20.46 -1.28 8.20
N PRO A 82 21.00 -2.40 8.71
CA PRO A 82 22.20 -3.01 8.15
C PRO A 82 22.02 -3.36 6.68
N LEU A 83 23.01 -2.99 5.85
CA LEU A 83 23.02 -3.30 4.42
C LEU A 83 23.82 -4.59 4.20
N ILE A 84 23.13 -5.64 3.75
CA ILE A 84 23.66 -6.98 3.51
C ILE A 84 23.43 -7.34 2.04
N THR A 85 24.51 -7.55 1.31
CA THR A 85 24.51 -8.01 -0.09
C THR A 85 25.14 -9.39 -0.19
N GLU A 86 25.21 -9.96 -1.39
CA GLU A 86 25.90 -11.23 -1.66
C GLU A 86 27.39 -11.21 -1.33
N ASP A 87 28.01 -10.03 -1.36
CA ASP A 87 29.44 -9.84 -1.09
C ASP A 87 29.75 -9.44 0.35
N THR A 88 28.70 -9.27 1.19
CA THR A 88 28.89 -8.84 2.57
C THR A 88 29.42 -9.97 3.44
N GLU A 89 30.47 -9.68 4.21
CA GLU A 89 31.05 -10.58 5.21
C GLU A 89 30.86 -10.03 6.63
N GLY A 90 30.41 -10.88 7.54
CA GLY A 90 30.24 -10.54 8.96
C GLY A 90 29.10 -9.56 9.23
N ASP A 91 29.07 -9.12 10.48
CA ASP A 91 28.06 -8.18 10.97
C ASP A 91 28.27 -6.78 10.39
N GLN A 92 27.20 -6.07 10.12
CA GLN A 92 27.23 -4.73 9.56
C GLN A 92 26.55 -3.71 10.50
N PRO A 93 27.07 -2.47 10.57
CA PRO A 93 26.36 -1.39 11.23
C PRO A 93 25.13 -0.97 10.42
N ARG A 94 24.30 -0.11 10.99
CA ARG A 94 23.20 0.53 10.26
C ARG A 94 23.76 1.38 9.11
N ALA A 95 23.36 1.09 7.89
CA ALA A 95 23.63 1.95 6.74
C ALA A 95 22.75 3.21 6.81
N THR A 96 23.14 4.27 6.13
CA THR A 96 22.31 5.47 6.00
C THR A 96 21.09 5.22 5.12
N VAL A 97 20.06 6.03 5.27
CA VAL A 97 18.89 6.00 4.38
C VAL A 97 19.32 6.15 2.92
N ALA A 98 20.26 7.05 2.62
CA ALA A 98 20.79 7.23 1.27
C ALA A 98 21.42 5.96 0.71
N GLN A 99 22.25 5.26 1.48
CA GLN A 99 22.86 4.00 1.05
C GLN A 99 21.83 2.90 0.79
N ILE A 100 20.79 2.82 1.63
CA ILE A 100 19.68 1.86 1.43
C ILE A 100 18.92 2.20 0.15
N TYR A 101 18.59 3.47 -0.12
CA TYR A 101 17.89 3.86 -1.35
C TYR A 101 18.74 3.72 -2.60
N GLU A 102 20.07 3.91 -2.50
CA GLU A 102 21.01 3.60 -3.58
C GLU A 102 20.96 2.11 -3.93
N GLN A 103 21.00 1.23 -2.91
CA GLN A 103 20.88 -0.22 -3.13
C GLN A 103 19.51 -0.60 -3.71
N ILE A 104 18.41 -0.04 -3.19
CA ILE A 104 17.05 -0.27 -3.72
C ILE A 104 16.99 0.09 -5.20
N LYS A 105 17.47 1.28 -5.58
CA LYS A 105 17.46 1.72 -6.97
C LYS A 105 18.34 0.85 -7.86
N SER A 106 19.53 0.49 -7.40
CA SER A 106 20.45 -0.39 -8.13
C SER A 106 19.82 -1.76 -8.41
N ASP A 107 19.28 -2.40 -7.37
CA ASP A 107 18.65 -3.71 -7.48
C ASP A 107 17.44 -3.68 -8.42
N LEU A 108 16.51 -2.77 -8.16
CA LEU A 108 15.26 -2.70 -8.91
C LEU A 108 15.49 -2.25 -10.38
N THR A 109 16.42 -1.32 -10.63
CA THR A 109 16.71 -0.91 -12.02
C THR A 109 17.34 -2.05 -12.80
N THR A 110 18.32 -2.75 -12.20
CA THR A 110 18.92 -3.92 -12.82
C THR A 110 17.90 -5.03 -13.08
N ALA A 111 17.03 -5.31 -12.10
CA ALA A 111 15.96 -6.29 -12.26
C ALA A 111 15.00 -5.91 -13.39
N PHE A 112 14.59 -4.64 -13.47
CA PHE A 112 13.70 -4.14 -14.52
C PHE A 112 14.31 -4.30 -15.90
N ASP A 113 15.58 -3.93 -16.08
CA ASP A 113 16.29 -4.03 -17.36
C ASP A 113 16.45 -5.49 -17.80
N LEU A 114 16.73 -6.40 -16.86
CA LEU A 114 16.78 -7.84 -17.12
C LEU A 114 15.42 -8.40 -17.55
N PHE A 115 14.34 -8.08 -16.84
CA PHE A 115 13.00 -8.52 -17.21
C PHE A 115 12.59 -7.98 -18.58
N LYS A 116 12.91 -6.71 -18.87
CA LYS A 116 12.65 -6.09 -20.17
C LYS A 116 13.43 -6.80 -21.28
N GLY A 117 14.70 -7.10 -21.06
CA GLY A 117 15.56 -7.83 -22.01
C GLY A 117 15.06 -9.24 -22.29
N LEU A 118 14.43 -9.88 -21.32
CA LEU A 118 13.83 -11.22 -21.42
C LEU A 118 12.38 -11.21 -21.97
N ASN A 119 11.82 -10.06 -22.33
CA ASN A 119 10.39 -9.87 -22.67
C ASN A 119 9.42 -10.31 -21.54
N MET A 120 9.83 -10.10 -20.30
CA MET A 120 9.06 -10.41 -19.10
C MET A 120 8.65 -9.12 -18.37
N THR A 121 8.35 -8.05 -19.10
CA THR A 121 7.81 -6.82 -18.50
C THR A 121 6.49 -7.11 -17.80
N ARG A 122 5.64 -7.92 -18.41
CA ARG A 122 4.42 -8.48 -17.82
C ARG A 122 4.36 -9.97 -18.10
N THR A 123 4.15 -10.79 -17.05
CA THR A 123 3.85 -12.21 -17.19
C THR A 123 2.34 -12.46 -17.16
N SER A 124 1.93 -13.69 -17.38
CA SER A 124 0.50 -14.07 -17.31
C SER A 124 0.00 -14.34 -15.90
N SER A 125 0.90 -14.41 -14.92
CA SER A 125 0.59 -14.73 -13.53
C SER A 125 0.76 -13.51 -12.63
N ALA A 126 -0.28 -13.16 -11.91
CA ALA A 126 -0.22 -12.08 -10.91
C ALA A 126 0.62 -12.46 -9.66
N THR A 127 1.14 -13.69 -9.57
CA THR A 127 2.02 -14.13 -8.47
C THR A 127 3.51 -14.05 -8.83
N ASP A 128 3.83 -13.70 -10.06
CA ASP A 128 5.21 -13.61 -10.53
C ASP A 128 5.82 -12.24 -10.19
N MET A 129 7.08 -12.25 -9.75
CA MET A 129 7.93 -11.06 -9.80
C MET A 129 8.31 -10.81 -11.25
N ASP A 130 7.82 -9.74 -11.86
CA ASP A 130 8.07 -9.34 -13.24
C ASP A 130 8.47 -7.86 -13.36
N GLY A 131 8.64 -7.38 -14.58
CA GLY A 131 9.03 -6.00 -14.83
C GLY A 131 8.02 -4.97 -14.34
N CYS A 132 6.71 -5.24 -14.38
CA CYS A 132 5.68 -4.33 -13.88
C CYS A 132 5.67 -4.26 -12.35
N VAL A 133 5.88 -5.38 -11.65
CA VAL A 133 6.03 -5.41 -10.19
C VAL A 133 7.23 -4.58 -9.77
N VAL A 134 8.36 -4.78 -10.44
CA VAL A 134 9.60 -4.01 -10.18
C VAL A 134 9.40 -2.52 -10.50
N ALA A 135 8.74 -2.20 -11.61
CA ALA A 135 8.43 -0.81 -11.98
C ALA A 135 7.55 -0.12 -10.93
N MET A 136 6.56 -0.80 -10.36
CA MET A 136 5.75 -0.24 -9.27
C MET A 136 6.61 0.09 -8.04
N HIS A 137 7.53 -0.79 -7.65
CA HIS A 137 8.44 -0.52 -6.53
C HIS A 137 9.43 0.61 -6.83
N LEU A 138 9.93 0.73 -8.08
CA LEU A 138 10.72 1.88 -8.51
C LEU A 138 9.92 3.17 -8.46
N ALA A 139 8.66 3.16 -8.91
CA ALA A 139 7.79 4.32 -8.82
C ALA A 139 7.61 4.77 -7.35
N ARG A 140 7.32 3.84 -6.44
CA ARG A 140 7.22 4.12 -5.00
C ARG A 140 8.53 4.68 -4.42
N ALA A 141 9.68 4.07 -4.73
CA ALA A 141 10.98 4.52 -4.23
C ALA A 141 11.30 5.95 -4.71
N ASN A 142 11.05 6.24 -5.99
CA ASN A 142 11.29 7.56 -6.57
C ASN A 142 10.36 8.64 -6.01
N MET A 143 9.11 8.30 -5.61
CA MET A 143 8.25 9.23 -4.87
C MET A 143 8.85 9.65 -3.52
N VAL A 144 9.47 8.72 -2.80
CA VAL A 144 10.09 8.98 -1.48
C VAL A 144 11.32 9.88 -1.59
N ILE A 145 12.11 9.73 -2.64
CA ILE A 145 13.32 10.54 -2.86
C ILE A 145 13.09 11.77 -3.74
N HIS A 146 11.82 12.05 -4.08
CA HIS A 146 11.37 13.19 -4.88
C HIS A 146 11.93 13.24 -6.31
N GLU A 147 12.21 12.07 -6.89
CA GLU A 147 12.58 11.93 -8.29
C GLU A 147 11.33 11.75 -9.15
N TRP A 148 10.57 12.85 -9.32
CA TRP A 148 9.25 12.84 -9.92
C TRP A 148 9.22 12.31 -11.35
N ASP A 149 10.23 12.61 -12.18
CA ASP A 149 10.30 12.13 -13.57
C ASP A 149 10.48 10.62 -13.63
N GLU A 150 11.33 10.05 -12.78
CA GLU A 150 11.51 8.60 -12.69
C GLU A 150 10.26 7.92 -12.10
N ALA A 151 9.58 8.55 -11.12
CA ALA A 151 8.33 8.03 -10.60
C ALA A 151 7.25 7.95 -11.70
N ILE A 152 7.09 9.00 -12.52
CA ILE A 152 6.17 9.03 -13.66
C ILE A 152 6.54 7.95 -14.68
N LYS A 153 7.83 7.83 -15.04
CA LYS A 153 8.34 6.86 -16.01
C LYS A 153 7.98 5.44 -15.62
N TYR A 154 8.25 5.04 -14.38
CA TYR A 154 7.97 3.67 -13.94
C TYR A 154 6.49 3.42 -13.66
N ALA A 155 5.73 4.41 -13.19
CA ALA A 155 4.29 4.32 -13.09
C ALA A 155 3.65 4.13 -14.49
N GLN A 156 4.16 4.81 -15.52
CA GLN A 156 3.67 4.67 -16.89
C GLN A 156 3.87 3.25 -17.44
N VAL A 157 4.96 2.55 -17.08
CA VAL A 157 5.16 1.14 -17.46
C VAL A 157 4.00 0.27 -16.96
N VAL A 158 3.53 0.48 -15.73
CA VAL A 158 2.40 -0.27 -15.17
C VAL A 158 1.10 0.11 -15.87
N ILE A 159 0.85 1.40 -16.07
CA ILE A 159 -0.34 1.94 -16.77
C ILE A 159 -0.47 1.38 -18.19
N ASP A 160 0.63 1.24 -18.91
CA ASP A 160 0.65 0.72 -20.29
C ASP A 160 0.31 -0.79 -20.34
N ASN A 161 0.43 -1.51 -19.24
CA ASN A 161 0.25 -2.96 -19.17
C ASN A 161 -1.01 -3.40 -18.43
N PHE A 162 -1.57 -2.56 -17.56
CA PHE A 162 -2.72 -2.90 -16.72
C PHE A 162 -3.81 -1.83 -16.80
N PRO A 163 -5.06 -2.21 -17.09
CA PRO A 163 -6.19 -1.28 -16.98
C PRO A 163 -6.53 -1.02 -15.51
N ILE A 164 -7.27 0.04 -15.24
CA ILE A 164 -7.97 0.22 -13.96
C ILE A 164 -9.35 -0.43 -14.00
N LEU A 165 -9.92 -0.71 -12.84
CA LEU A 165 -11.31 -1.12 -12.72
C LEU A 165 -12.25 0.00 -13.19
N GLN A 166 -13.27 -0.33 -14.00
CA GLN A 166 -14.14 0.67 -14.60
C GLN A 166 -15.64 0.44 -14.32
N SER A 167 -16.04 -0.82 -14.09
CA SER A 167 -17.46 -1.12 -13.83
C SER A 167 -17.75 -1.18 -12.33
N GLU A 168 -19.00 -0.91 -11.97
CA GLU A 168 -19.48 -1.02 -10.60
C GLU A 168 -19.22 -2.41 -10.03
N ASP A 169 -19.52 -3.46 -10.78
CA ASP A 169 -19.32 -4.84 -10.33
C ASP A 169 -17.85 -5.15 -10.05
N GLN A 170 -16.92 -4.60 -10.84
CA GLN A 170 -15.48 -4.76 -10.59
C GLN A 170 -15.04 -4.02 -9.34
N ILE A 171 -15.49 -2.77 -9.15
CA ILE A 171 -15.10 -1.90 -8.05
C ILE A 171 -15.65 -2.40 -6.71
N LEU A 172 -16.84 -3.00 -6.71
CA LEU A 172 -17.54 -3.42 -5.48
C LEU A 172 -17.45 -4.93 -5.17
N GLN A 173 -16.60 -5.68 -5.89
CA GLN A 173 -16.58 -7.13 -5.76
C GLN A 173 -15.83 -7.70 -4.53
N GLY A 174 -15.10 -6.88 -3.78
CA GLY A 174 -14.50 -7.29 -2.51
C GLY A 174 -12.98 -7.47 -2.50
N PHE A 175 -12.28 -7.29 -3.61
CA PHE A 175 -10.80 -7.33 -3.71
C PHE A 175 -10.18 -8.64 -3.18
N SER A 176 -10.79 -9.77 -3.47
CA SER A 176 -10.37 -11.10 -3.02
C SER A 176 -9.95 -12.06 -4.15
N ASN A 177 -9.69 -11.52 -5.34
CA ASN A 177 -9.36 -12.31 -6.51
C ASN A 177 -8.22 -11.68 -7.31
N ILE A 178 -7.07 -12.36 -7.37
CA ILE A 178 -5.91 -11.90 -8.14
C ILE A 178 -6.09 -11.96 -9.67
N SER A 179 -7.18 -12.57 -10.16
CA SER A 179 -7.49 -12.58 -11.59
C SER A 179 -8.15 -11.28 -12.08
N LEU A 180 -8.37 -10.30 -11.22
CA LEU A 180 -8.86 -8.99 -11.61
C LEU A 180 -7.87 -8.30 -12.55
N PRO A 181 -8.37 -7.54 -13.54
CA PRO A 181 -7.54 -6.98 -14.59
C PRO A 181 -6.53 -5.91 -14.11
N ASP A 182 -6.80 -5.29 -12.97
CA ASP A 182 -5.97 -4.26 -12.33
C ASP A 182 -4.89 -4.83 -11.40
N VAL A 183 -4.93 -6.13 -11.10
CA VAL A 183 -3.96 -6.74 -10.17
C VAL A 183 -2.62 -6.91 -10.84
N VAL A 184 -1.62 -6.21 -10.30
CA VAL A 184 -0.23 -6.27 -10.74
C VAL A 184 0.51 -7.38 -10.01
N PHE A 185 0.28 -7.53 -8.69
CA PHE A 185 0.93 -8.54 -7.86
C PHE A 185 0.05 -8.96 -6.69
N GLY A 186 0.03 -10.26 -6.39
CA GLY A 186 -0.74 -10.82 -5.29
C GLY A 186 -0.30 -12.23 -4.91
N SER A 187 -1.02 -12.83 -3.99
CA SER A 187 -0.89 -14.24 -3.62
C SER A 187 -2.18 -14.97 -3.83
N ASP A 188 -2.13 -16.10 -4.52
CA ASP A 188 -3.21 -17.08 -4.65
C ASP A 188 -3.35 -17.85 -3.34
N ILE A 189 -4.50 -17.72 -2.69
CA ILE A 189 -4.79 -18.35 -1.41
C ILE A 189 -5.69 -19.57 -1.64
N THR A 190 -5.16 -20.71 -1.30
CA THR A 190 -5.81 -22.01 -1.40
C THR A 190 -6.03 -22.63 -0.02
N ALA A 191 -6.75 -23.74 0.05
CA ALA A 191 -6.93 -24.46 1.32
C ALA A 191 -5.61 -24.91 1.97
N ASP A 192 -4.56 -25.14 1.16
CA ASP A 192 -3.26 -25.60 1.64
C ASP A 192 -2.41 -24.51 2.29
N ASN A 193 -2.61 -23.24 1.88
CA ASN A 193 -1.83 -22.10 2.38
C ASN A 193 -2.66 -21.06 3.15
N SER A 194 -3.95 -21.29 3.33
CA SER A 194 -4.83 -20.38 4.05
C SER A 194 -4.54 -20.39 5.57
N THR A 195 -4.80 -19.26 6.20
CA THR A 195 -4.71 -19.11 7.67
C THR A 195 -6.01 -18.55 8.19
N THR A 196 -6.84 -19.37 8.84
CA THR A 196 -8.20 -19.02 9.21
C THR A 196 -8.28 -17.66 9.95
N TYR A 197 -7.94 -17.61 11.23
CA TYR A 197 -8.08 -16.37 12.01
C TYR A 197 -6.95 -15.34 11.82
N MET A 198 -5.83 -15.75 11.23
CA MET A 198 -4.67 -14.88 10.97
C MET A 198 -4.72 -14.26 9.56
N SER A 199 -5.72 -14.61 8.75
CA SER A 199 -5.87 -14.09 7.39
C SER A 199 -6.22 -12.61 7.36
N PHE A 200 -5.93 -11.95 6.24
CA PHE A 200 -6.35 -10.57 5.99
C PHE A 200 -7.87 -10.44 6.07
N PHE A 201 -8.60 -11.35 5.45
CA PHE A 201 -10.05 -11.30 5.43
C PHE A 201 -10.69 -11.57 6.79
N SER A 202 -10.07 -12.38 7.67
CA SER A 202 -10.50 -12.48 9.06
C SER A 202 -10.54 -11.11 9.76
N GLN A 203 -9.63 -10.22 9.41
CA GLN A 203 -9.51 -8.91 10.01
C GLN A 203 -10.33 -7.83 9.31
N MET A 204 -10.71 -8.02 8.06
CA MET A 204 -11.28 -6.95 7.21
C MET A 204 -12.65 -7.30 6.64
N ASP A 205 -12.99 -8.59 6.43
CA ASP A 205 -14.26 -9.01 5.88
C ASP A 205 -15.34 -9.05 6.96
N THR A 206 -16.27 -8.12 6.90
CA THR A 206 -17.38 -8.02 7.87
C THR A 206 -18.54 -8.96 7.54
N TYR A 207 -18.50 -9.66 6.42
CA TYR A 207 -19.47 -10.69 6.04
C TYR A 207 -19.05 -12.11 6.44
N GLY A 208 -17.75 -12.32 6.68
CA GLY A 208 -17.21 -13.63 7.04
C GLY A 208 -17.35 -13.98 8.51
N ASP A 209 -16.87 -15.18 8.87
CA ASP A 209 -16.82 -15.69 10.25
C ASP A 209 -15.54 -15.31 11.01
N GLY A 210 -14.70 -14.48 10.40
CA GLY A 210 -13.49 -13.97 11.01
C GLY A 210 -13.76 -12.88 12.05
N TYR A 211 -12.70 -12.33 12.64
CA TYR A 211 -12.82 -11.32 13.70
C TYR A 211 -13.64 -10.11 13.28
N ALA A 212 -13.51 -9.64 12.05
CA ALA A 212 -14.26 -8.49 11.56
C ALA A 212 -15.77 -8.77 11.45
N GLY A 213 -16.17 -10.02 11.18
CA GLY A 213 -17.60 -10.41 11.06
C GLY A 213 -18.27 -10.73 12.38
N ILE A 214 -17.51 -11.13 13.42
CA ILE A 214 -18.07 -11.59 14.69
C ILE A 214 -17.95 -10.60 15.87
N GLY A 215 -17.56 -9.34 15.62
CA GLY A 215 -17.57 -8.32 16.64
C GLY A 215 -16.39 -7.36 16.68
N VAL A 216 -15.34 -7.55 15.87
CA VAL A 216 -14.20 -6.62 15.76
C VAL A 216 -14.32 -5.82 14.47
N TRP A 217 -15.45 -5.16 14.31
CA TRP A 217 -15.78 -4.43 13.08
C TRP A 217 -14.77 -3.33 12.75
N ARG A 218 -14.53 -3.13 11.46
CA ARG A 218 -13.70 -2.04 10.96
C ARG A 218 -14.61 -0.91 10.48
N ALA A 219 -14.45 0.26 11.07
CA ALA A 219 -15.12 1.47 10.63
C ALA A 219 -14.13 2.45 10.03
N ALA A 220 -14.53 3.13 8.97
CA ALA A 220 -13.77 4.22 8.42
C ALA A 220 -13.91 5.49 9.27
N PHE A 221 -12.96 6.40 9.12
CA PHE A 221 -13.03 7.69 9.80
C PHE A 221 -14.12 8.56 9.17
N LYS A 222 -15.06 9.03 10.01
CA LYS A 222 -16.23 9.80 9.57
C LYS A 222 -15.88 10.96 8.62
N PRO A 223 -14.91 11.87 8.91
CA PRO A 223 -14.58 12.97 8.01
C PRO A 223 -14.05 12.53 6.65
N LEU A 224 -13.42 11.35 6.54
CA LEU A 224 -13.01 10.79 5.26
C LEU A 224 -14.22 10.44 4.40
N VAL A 225 -15.19 9.72 4.99
CA VAL A 225 -16.36 9.23 4.28
C VAL A 225 -17.35 10.34 3.97
N ASP A 226 -17.57 11.29 4.90
CA ASP A 226 -18.49 12.40 4.71
C ASP A 226 -18.12 13.32 3.55
N ARG A 227 -16.86 13.33 3.14
CA ARG A 227 -16.37 14.09 1.98
C ARG A 227 -16.63 13.37 0.65
N ILE A 228 -16.91 12.06 0.66
CA ILE A 228 -17.22 11.30 -0.55
C ILE A 228 -18.57 11.79 -1.10
N ALA A 229 -18.65 12.09 -2.40
CA ALA A 229 -19.89 12.53 -3.03
C ALA A 229 -20.92 11.39 -3.11
N ASP A 230 -22.21 11.73 -3.11
CA ASP A 230 -23.30 10.75 -3.22
C ASP A 230 -23.30 9.99 -4.56
N THR A 231 -22.69 10.57 -5.60
CA THR A 231 -22.52 9.97 -6.94
C THR A 231 -21.25 9.13 -7.07
N ASP A 232 -20.40 9.11 -6.05
CA ASP A 232 -19.17 8.30 -6.05
C ASP A 232 -19.48 6.87 -5.63
N ILE A 233 -19.20 5.92 -6.52
CA ILE A 233 -19.48 4.50 -6.30
C ILE A 233 -18.77 3.95 -5.06
N ARG A 234 -17.61 4.49 -4.68
CA ARG A 234 -16.82 4.05 -3.53
C ARG A 234 -17.50 4.37 -2.18
N LEU A 235 -18.51 5.26 -2.17
CA LEU A 235 -19.34 5.47 -0.99
C LEU A 235 -20.00 4.15 -0.53
N GLN A 236 -20.27 3.24 -1.45
CA GLN A 236 -20.82 1.92 -1.15
C GLN A 236 -19.86 0.99 -0.39
N TRP A 237 -18.58 1.34 -0.28
CA TRP A 237 -17.63 0.61 0.58
C TRP A 237 -17.84 0.85 2.08
N PHE A 238 -18.69 1.83 2.42
CA PHE A 238 -18.90 2.25 3.80
C PHE A 238 -20.40 2.30 4.13
N CYS A 239 -20.79 1.70 5.25
CA CYS A 239 -22.17 1.70 5.72
C CYS A 239 -22.46 2.99 6.48
N CYS A 240 -22.97 3.99 5.81
CA CYS A 240 -23.44 5.25 6.40
C CYS A 240 -24.84 5.60 5.89
N ASP A 241 -25.47 6.62 6.43
CA ASP A 241 -26.87 6.99 6.08
C ASP A 241 -27.06 7.25 4.58
N ARG A 242 -26.02 7.70 3.88
CA ARG A 242 -26.03 8.02 2.45
C ARG A 242 -25.74 6.83 1.54
N SER A 243 -25.12 5.76 2.08
CA SER A 243 -24.72 4.60 1.29
C SER A 243 -25.62 3.41 1.56
N THR A 244 -25.86 2.63 0.51
CA THR A 244 -26.58 1.36 0.63
C THR A 244 -25.67 0.20 1.07
N GLY A 245 -24.35 0.39 1.01
CA GLY A 245 -23.41 -0.71 1.16
C GLY A 245 -23.61 -1.75 0.05
N VAL A 246 -23.33 -3.01 0.36
CA VAL A 246 -23.62 -4.13 -0.55
C VAL A 246 -25.10 -4.47 -0.51
N THR A 247 -25.73 -4.72 -1.65
CA THR A 247 -27.13 -5.12 -1.77
C THR A 247 -27.24 -6.58 -2.21
N ASP A 248 -28.33 -7.25 -1.82
CA ASP A 248 -28.68 -8.57 -2.32
C ASP A 248 -29.17 -8.53 -3.79
N ALA A 249 -29.44 -9.70 -4.37
CA ALA A 249 -29.96 -9.80 -5.74
C ALA A 249 -31.32 -9.12 -5.95
N SER A 250 -32.06 -8.83 -4.87
CA SER A 250 -33.34 -8.13 -4.87
C SER A 250 -33.19 -6.63 -4.67
N GLY A 251 -31.97 -6.13 -4.52
CA GLY A 251 -31.68 -4.71 -4.27
C GLY A 251 -31.83 -4.28 -2.79
N ASN A 252 -32.08 -5.23 -1.89
CA ASN A 252 -32.14 -4.91 -0.46
C ASN A 252 -30.73 -4.79 0.10
N ARG A 253 -30.55 -3.84 1.01
CA ARG A 253 -29.29 -3.73 1.78
C ARG A 253 -29.01 -5.04 2.50
N ILE A 254 -27.85 -5.63 2.26
CA ILE A 254 -27.46 -6.84 2.98
C ILE A 254 -27.22 -6.47 4.43
N THR A 255 -27.88 -7.23 5.31
CA THR A 255 -27.63 -7.20 6.73
C THR A 255 -26.25 -7.77 6.98
N LEU A 256 -25.32 -6.96 7.43
CA LEU A 256 -23.90 -7.27 7.51
C LEU A 256 -23.51 -8.21 8.63
N ILE A 257 -24.45 -8.55 9.47
CA ILE A 257 -24.20 -9.40 10.61
C ILE A 257 -25.11 -10.60 10.49
N ARG A 258 -24.61 -11.75 10.83
CA ARG A 258 -25.36 -12.99 10.94
C ARG A 258 -26.60 -12.89 11.81
N ASP A 259 -26.61 -11.94 12.72
CA ASP A 259 -27.79 -11.60 13.46
C ASP A 259 -28.67 -10.70 12.59
N THR A 260 -29.75 -11.26 12.09
CA THR A 260 -30.77 -10.61 11.27
C THR A 260 -31.43 -9.40 11.95
N GLN A 261 -31.06 -9.08 13.18
CA GLN A 261 -31.65 -8.00 13.96
C GLN A 261 -30.86 -6.68 13.90
N SER A 262 -29.63 -6.68 13.34
CA SER A 262 -28.82 -5.46 13.27
C SER A 262 -28.14 -5.33 11.91
N PRO A 263 -28.70 -4.52 11.00
CA PRO A 263 -28.19 -4.41 9.63
C PRO A 263 -26.80 -3.78 9.51
N VAL A 264 -26.36 -3.01 10.49
CA VAL A 264 -25.02 -2.40 10.58
C VAL A 264 -24.63 -2.39 12.06
N ALA A 265 -23.45 -2.96 12.37
CA ALA A 265 -23.01 -3.04 13.76
C ALA A 265 -22.47 -1.70 14.26
N VAL A 266 -21.79 -0.96 13.42
CA VAL A 266 -21.25 0.37 13.69
C VAL A 266 -21.42 1.27 12.48
N GLU A 267 -21.70 2.53 12.72
CA GLU A 267 -21.76 3.53 11.66
C GLU A 267 -20.40 3.66 10.97
N TYR A 268 -20.38 3.88 9.66
CA TYR A 268 -19.18 3.88 8.80
C TYR A 268 -18.43 2.55 8.74
N GLN A 269 -19.10 1.45 9.07
CA GLN A 269 -18.53 0.11 8.93
C GLN A 269 -18.07 -0.12 7.50
N ALA A 270 -16.82 -0.56 7.36
CA ALA A 270 -16.25 -0.84 6.05
C ALA A 270 -16.69 -2.22 5.53
N VAL A 271 -17.10 -2.24 4.27
CA VAL A 271 -17.55 -3.43 3.53
C VAL A 271 -16.81 -3.57 2.19
N LYS A 272 -15.67 -2.92 2.08
CA LYS A 272 -14.83 -2.94 0.89
C LYS A 272 -14.27 -4.32 0.59
N PHE A 273 -13.87 -5.06 1.63
CA PHE A 273 -13.17 -6.34 1.49
C PHE A 273 -14.12 -7.49 1.78
N ILE A 274 -14.25 -8.42 0.83
CA ILE A 274 -15.14 -9.57 0.91
C ILE A 274 -14.36 -10.80 0.43
N GLY A 275 -14.05 -11.72 1.35
CA GLY A 275 -13.21 -12.89 1.07
C GLY A 275 -13.82 -13.91 0.10
N THR A 276 -15.17 -14.02 0.06
CA THR A 276 -15.88 -14.95 -0.83
C THR A 276 -16.40 -14.30 -2.10
N GLY A 277 -16.18 -12.99 -2.26
CA GLY A 277 -16.76 -12.21 -3.34
C GLY A 277 -18.26 -11.91 -3.18
N ARG A 278 -18.72 -10.91 -3.92
CA ARG A 278 -20.09 -10.36 -3.80
C ARG A 278 -21.19 -11.35 -4.15
N ASP A 279 -20.97 -12.21 -5.14
CA ASP A 279 -21.99 -13.15 -5.59
C ASP A 279 -22.28 -14.26 -4.56
N ASN A 280 -21.26 -14.68 -3.82
CA ASN A 280 -21.43 -15.62 -2.73
C ASN A 280 -22.29 -15.02 -1.61
N ILE A 281 -22.09 -13.76 -1.28
CA ILE A 281 -22.88 -13.05 -0.27
C ILE A 281 -24.34 -12.88 -0.72
N LYS A 282 -24.56 -12.49 -1.98
CA LYS A 282 -25.90 -12.42 -2.58
C LYS A 282 -26.63 -13.76 -2.55
N ALA A 283 -25.89 -14.87 -2.64
CA ALA A 283 -26.41 -16.22 -2.49
C ALA A 283 -26.61 -16.67 -1.03
N GLY A 284 -26.27 -15.82 -0.04
CA GLY A 284 -26.36 -16.15 1.37
C GLY A 284 -25.26 -17.09 1.87
N VAL A 285 -24.13 -17.16 1.17
CA VAL A 285 -22.98 -18.00 1.54
C VAL A 285 -21.98 -17.14 2.30
N PHE A 286 -21.74 -17.44 3.57
CA PHE A 286 -20.84 -16.71 4.47
C PHE A 286 -19.58 -17.52 4.84
N SER A 287 -19.26 -18.57 4.11
CA SER A 287 -18.07 -19.41 4.29
C SER A 287 -17.10 -19.27 3.15
N GLY A 288 -15.84 -19.60 3.38
CA GLY A 288 -14.77 -19.52 2.38
C GLY A 288 -14.05 -18.17 2.33
N TRP A 289 -14.35 -17.25 3.23
CA TRP A 289 -13.70 -15.95 3.34
C TRP A 289 -12.18 -16.07 3.54
N GLU A 290 -11.72 -17.12 4.19
CA GLU A 290 -10.30 -17.44 4.40
C GLU A 290 -9.55 -17.77 3.10
N LEU A 291 -10.26 -18.05 2.02
CA LEU A 291 -9.70 -18.38 0.71
C LEU A 291 -9.60 -17.16 -0.23
N GLY A 292 -9.89 -15.96 0.27
CA GLY A 292 -9.70 -14.74 -0.49
C GLY A 292 -8.22 -14.48 -0.77
N ASP A 293 -7.89 -14.16 -2.03
CA ASP A 293 -6.53 -13.85 -2.47
C ASP A 293 -6.02 -12.54 -1.87
N TYR A 294 -4.71 -12.44 -1.67
CA TYR A 294 -4.09 -11.19 -1.20
C TYR A 294 -3.56 -10.38 -2.36
N ILE A 295 -4.14 -9.20 -2.57
CA ILE A 295 -3.69 -8.25 -3.58
C ILE A 295 -2.69 -7.29 -2.92
N TYR A 296 -1.45 -7.25 -3.44
CA TYR A 296 -0.38 -6.39 -2.93
C TYR A 296 -0.19 -5.13 -3.74
N LEU A 297 -0.39 -5.21 -5.06
CA LEU A 297 -0.23 -4.11 -5.99
C LEU A 297 -1.39 -4.09 -6.99
N ARG A 298 -2.01 -2.91 -7.16
CA ARG A 298 -3.04 -2.64 -8.17
C ARG A 298 -2.60 -1.48 -9.06
N SER A 299 -3.04 -1.51 -10.31
CA SER A 299 -2.67 -0.49 -11.30
C SER A 299 -3.15 0.92 -10.94
N GLU A 300 -4.26 1.04 -10.22
CA GLU A 300 -4.76 2.32 -9.70
C GLU A 300 -3.70 3.11 -8.93
N GLU A 301 -2.80 2.40 -8.24
CA GLU A 301 -1.71 3.07 -7.52
C GLU A 301 -0.72 3.74 -8.47
N ALA A 302 -0.43 3.13 -9.62
CA ALA A 302 0.43 3.74 -10.63
C ALA A 302 -0.16 5.04 -11.17
N TYR A 303 -1.50 5.08 -11.41
CA TYR A 303 -2.20 6.30 -11.81
C TYR A 303 -2.09 7.38 -10.72
N MET A 304 -2.29 7.02 -9.45
CA MET A 304 -2.17 7.96 -8.33
C MET A 304 -0.75 8.50 -8.18
N ILE A 305 0.27 7.65 -8.32
CA ILE A 305 1.69 8.06 -8.30
C ILE A 305 1.97 9.03 -9.45
N LYS A 306 1.54 8.72 -10.67
CA LYS A 306 1.73 9.59 -11.84
C LYS A 306 1.08 10.96 -11.60
N MET A 307 -0.17 11.00 -11.18
CA MET A 307 -0.90 12.24 -10.93
C MET A 307 -0.22 13.10 -9.87
N GLU A 308 0.18 12.51 -8.77
CA GLU A 308 0.86 13.21 -7.68
C GLU A 308 2.23 13.75 -8.12
N ALA A 309 3.04 12.94 -8.80
CA ALA A 309 4.35 13.37 -9.30
C ALA A 309 4.22 14.53 -10.32
N LEU A 310 3.23 14.45 -11.22
CA LEU A 310 2.90 15.55 -12.15
C LEU A 310 2.48 16.84 -11.40
N ALA A 311 1.70 16.70 -10.33
CA ALA A 311 1.30 17.83 -9.49
C ALA A 311 2.50 18.47 -8.79
N HIS A 312 3.43 17.66 -8.25
CA HIS A 312 4.68 18.16 -7.66
C HIS A 312 5.53 18.94 -8.68
N LYS A 313 5.54 18.51 -9.93
CA LYS A 313 6.21 19.23 -11.04
C LYS A 313 5.47 20.49 -11.51
N GLY A 314 4.22 20.72 -11.04
CA GLY A 314 3.39 21.82 -11.51
C GLY A 314 2.82 21.61 -12.91
N SER A 315 2.71 20.37 -13.37
CA SER A 315 2.15 20.03 -14.67
C SER A 315 0.62 20.15 -14.69
N ALA A 316 0.08 20.84 -15.68
CA ALA A 316 -1.36 20.93 -15.92
C ALA A 316 -1.98 19.54 -16.25
N GLU A 317 -1.19 18.60 -16.73
CA GLU A 317 -1.59 17.22 -17.02
C GLU A 317 -2.15 16.52 -15.77
N ALA A 318 -1.63 16.85 -14.57
CA ALA A 318 -2.12 16.27 -13.31
C ALA A 318 -3.62 16.43 -13.11
N VAL A 319 -4.19 17.60 -13.46
CA VAL A 319 -5.64 17.88 -13.37
C VAL A 319 -6.41 17.02 -14.38
N THR A 320 -5.88 16.88 -15.59
CA THR A 320 -6.50 16.07 -16.65
C THR A 320 -6.54 14.60 -16.24
N GLU A 321 -5.43 14.06 -15.75
CA GLU A 321 -5.33 12.68 -15.28
C GLU A 321 -6.26 12.43 -14.09
N LEU A 322 -6.29 13.34 -13.11
CA LEU A 322 -7.18 13.24 -11.96
C LEU A 322 -8.65 13.19 -12.39
N ASN A 323 -9.08 14.12 -13.25
CA ASN A 323 -10.45 14.13 -13.74
C ASN A 323 -10.79 12.88 -14.56
N SER A 324 -9.87 12.40 -15.37
CA SER A 324 -10.06 11.19 -16.17
C SER A 324 -10.24 9.95 -15.29
N PHE A 325 -9.35 9.77 -14.31
CA PHE A 325 -9.43 8.68 -13.35
C PHE A 325 -10.73 8.73 -12.54
N MET A 326 -11.00 9.89 -11.95
CA MET A 326 -12.14 10.04 -11.04
C MET A 326 -13.50 9.87 -11.72
N LYS A 327 -13.63 10.16 -13.01
CA LYS A 327 -14.87 9.89 -13.77
C LYS A 327 -15.22 8.40 -13.84
N THR A 328 -14.28 7.51 -13.64
CA THR A 328 -14.55 6.08 -13.52
C THR A 328 -15.12 5.67 -12.15
N ARG A 329 -15.04 6.54 -11.15
CA ARG A 329 -15.57 6.37 -9.79
C ARG A 329 -16.79 7.24 -9.55
N GLN A 330 -16.77 8.46 -10.03
CA GLN A 330 -17.81 9.49 -9.90
C GLN A 330 -18.04 10.15 -11.26
N PRO A 331 -19.13 9.82 -11.99
CA PRO A 331 -19.34 10.28 -13.37
C PRO A 331 -19.38 11.80 -13.56
N ASP A 332 -19.85 12.52 -12.54
CA ASP A 332 -19.97 13.99 -12.53
C ASP A 332 -18.74 14.69 -11.94
N TYR A 333 -17.66 13.96 -11.65
CA TYR A 333 -16.44 14.55 -11.07
C TYR A 333 -15.81 15.58 -12.01
N ASN A 334 -15.53 16.74 -11.47
CA ASN A 334 -14.87 17.83 -12.21
C ASN A 334 -14.05 18.70 -11.27
N TYR A 335 -12.79 18.34 -11.07
CA TYR A 335 -11.86 19.16 -10.31
C TYR A 335 -11.38 20.35 -11.13
N THR A 336 -11.48 21.55 -10.56
CA THR A 336 -10.94 22.77 -11.13
C THR A 336 -9.69 23.18 -10.36
N PHE A 337 -8.59 23.38 -11.10
CA PHE A 337 -7.32 23.76 -10.50
C PHE A 337 -7.42 25.12 -9.79
N THR A 338 -7.00 25.17 -8.55
CA THR A 338 -6.87 26.37 -7.72
C THR A 338 -5.40 26.73 -7.50
N ASN A 339 -4.67 25.80 -6.92
CA ASN A 339 -3.23 25.88 -6.69
C ASN A 339 -2.64 24.48 -6.50
N LYS A 340 -1.30 24.40 -6.49
CA LYS A 340 -0.57 23.13 -6.35
C LYS A 340 -0.90 22.39 -5.06
N ALA A 341 -1.01 23.11 -3.94
CA ALA A 341 -1.24 22.47 -2.63
C ALA A 341 -2.63 21.85 -2.55
N ASP A 342 -3.66 22.52 -3.08
CA ASP A 342 -5.02 21.99 -3.14
C ASP A 342 -5.10 20.75 -4.06
N LEU A 343 -4.39 20.79 -5.19
CA LEU A 343 -4.36 19.66 -6.12
C LEU A 343 -3.71 18.42 -5.50
N ILE A 344 -2.57 18.57 -4.84
CA ILE A 344 -1.91 17.45 -4.14
C ILE A 344 -2.81 16.93 -3.02
N GLU A 345 -3.44 17.82 -2.24
CA GLU A 345 -4.38 17.41 -1.20
C GLU A 345 -5.54 16.58 -1.77
N GLU A 346 -6.11 17.03 -2.89
CA GLU A 346 -7.20 16.30 -3.54
C GLU A 346 -6.75 14.93 -4.03
N ILE A 347 -5.59 14.83 -4.71
CA ILE A 347 -5.04 13.55 -5.17
C ILE A 347 -4.83 12.58 -4.00
N ILE A 348 -4.24 13.05 -2.90
CA ILE A 348 -4.02 12.21 -1.72
C ILE A 348 -5.33 11.83 -1.04
N TYR A 349 -6.31 12.73 -0.97
CA TYR A 349 -7.65 12.40 -0.48
C TYR A 349 -8.27 11.26 -1.30
N GLN A 350 -8.25 11.38 -2.63
CA GLN A 350 -8.77 10.35 -3.53
C GLN A 350 -8.01 9.03 -3.38
N LYS A 351 -6.68 9.07 -3.18
CA LYS A 351 -5.86 7.90 -2.89
C LYS A 351 -6.24 7.23 -1.58
N ARG A 352 -6.50 8.00 -0.51
CA ARG A 352 -6.95 7.46 0.78
C ARG A 352 -8.29 6.74 0.68
N VAL A 353 -9.24 7.28 -0.09
CA VAL A 353 -10.52 6.61 -0.35
C VAL A 353 -10.29 5.34 -1.14
N GLU A 354 -9.57 5.43 -2.28
CA GLU A 354 -9.32 4.30 -3.18
C GLU A 354 -8.61 3.14 -2.49
N PHE A 355 -7.59 3.43 -1.69
CA PHE A 355 -6.76 2.43 -1.02
C PHE A 355 -7.05 2.28 0.47
N TRP A 356 -8.26 2.64 0.89
CA TRP A 356 -8.65 2.43 2.28
C TRP A 356 -8.46 0.96 2.69
N GLY A 357 -7.71 0.73 3.79
CA GLY A 357 -7.43 -0.61 4.30
C GLY A 357 -6.30 -1.37 3.60
N GLU A 358 -5.66 -0.83 2.54
CA GLU A 358 -4.57 -1.49 1.81
C GLU A 358 -3.16 -1.08 2.27
N GLY A 359 -3.05 -0.29 3.33
CA GLY A 359 -1.78 0.01 4.01
C GLY A 359 -0.95 1.15 3.40
N LEU A 360 -1.39 1.79 2.31
CA LEU A 360 -0.63 2.84 1.64
C LEU A 360 -0.62 4.17 2.39
N GLU A 361 -1.67 4.47 3.15
CA GLU A 361 -1.78 5.73 3.90
C GLU A 361 -0.63 5.93 4.89
N TYR A 362 -0.14 4.88 5.53
CA TYR A 362 0.99 4.96 6.43
C TYR A 362 2.25 5.49 5.74
N ILE A 363 2.53 4.99 4.52
CA ILE A 363 3.70 5.39 3.73
C ILE A 363 3.55 6.84 3.26
N ASP A 364 2.36 7.21 2.78
CA ASP A 364 2.06 8.56 2.31
C ASP A 364 2.14 9.58 3.46
N ASN A 365 1.58 9.26 4.63
CA ASN A 365 1.66 10.14 5.80
C ASN A 365 3.11 10.41 6.19
N ARG A 366 3.98 9.38 6.15
CA ARG A 366 5.40 9.53 6.50
C ARG A 366 6.15 10.41 5.51
N ARG A 367 6.04 10.14 4.20
CA ARG A 367 6.78 10.91 3.19
C ARG A 367 6.24 12.33 3.00
N LEU A 368 4.97 12.58 3.29
CA LEU A 368 4.33 13.90 3.16
C LEU A 368 4.31 14.70 4.47
N ASN A 369 4.86 14.16 5.56
CA ASN A 369 4.84 14.77 6.89
C ASN A 369 3.42 15.03 7.43
N ILE A 370 2.49 14.12 7.13
CA ILE A 370 1.11 14.24 7.57
C ILE A 370 0.98 13.65 8.97
N PRO A 371 0.55 14.41 9.99
CA PRO A 371 0.34 13.87 11.32
C PRO A 371 -0.83 12.88 11.33
N VAL A 372 -0.77 11.87 12.18
CA VAL A 372 -1.96 11.11 12.56
C VAL A 372 -2.68 11.90 13.65
N ASP A 373 -3.77 12.53 13.27
CA ASP A 373 -4.58 13.35 14.16
C ASP A 373 -5.99 12.80 14.29
N ARG A 374 -6.32 12.34 15.49
CA ARG A 374 -7.61 11.77 15.86
C ARG A 374 -8.23 12.50 17.05
N THR A 375 -7.92 13.78 17.20
CA THR A 375 -8.38 14.58 18.33
C THR A 375 -9.71 15.28 18.05
N ASP A 376 -10.51 15.48 19.10
CA ASP A 376 -11.73 16.28 19.01
C ASP A 376 -11.46 17.76 18.76
N GLU A 377 -10.28 18.24 19.14
CA GLU A 377 -9.83 19.60 18.90
C GLU A 377 -9.75 19.93 17.39
N THR A 378 -9.26 18.98 16.61
CA THR A 378 -9.13 19.16 15.15
C THR A 378 -10.45 18.90 14.43
N TRP A 379 -11.21 17.88 14.84
CA TRP A 379 -12.33 17.35 14.05
C TRP A 379 -13.70 17.70 14.60
N GLY A 380 -13.79 18.14 15.87
CA GLY A 380 -15.06 18.28 16.60
C GLY A 380 -15.55 16.92 17.15
N ALA A 381 -16.08 16.92 18.36
CA ALA A 381 -16.49 15.68 19.02
C ALA A 381 -17.63 14.96 18.27
N GLU A 382 -18.51 15.71 17.61
CA GLU A 382 -19.63 15.20 16.81
C GLU A 382 -19.20 14.55 15.49
N ASN A 383 -18.03 14.91 14.97
CA ASN A 383 -17.47 14.39 13.73
C ASN A 383 -16.41 13.30 13.95
N ASN A 384 -16.00 13.10 15.20
CA ASN A 384 -14.91 12.19 15.54
C ASN A 384 -15.45 10.87 16.09
N ASN A 385 -15.55 9.87 15.22
CA ASN A 385 -16.04 8.54 15.57
C ASN A 385 -14.99 7.61 16.20
N HIS A 386 -13.82 8.11 16.59
CA HIS A 386 -12.86 7.33 17.36
C HIS A 386 -13.31 7.17 18.81
N PHE A 387 -13.10 5.98 19.38
CA PHE A 387 -13.29 5.77 20.81
C PHE A 387 -12.22 6.56 21.61
N SER A 388 -12.52 6.91 22.87
CA SER A 388 -11.72 7.88 23.64
C SER A 388 -10.23 7.53 23.75
N ALA A 389 -9.87 6.25 23.95
CA ALA A 389 -8.47 5.84 23.98
C ALA A 389 -7.78 5.87 22.60
N GLY A 390 -8.55 6.00 21.52
CA GLY A 390 -8.04 6.17 20.15
C GLY A 390 -7.87 7.63 19.72
N LYS A 391 -8.25 8.59 20.57
CA LYS A 391 -8.16 10.02 20.28
C LYS A 391 -6.79 10.56 20.70
N PHE A 392 -5.88 10.65 19.75
CA PHE A 392 -4.50 11.12 19.95
C PHE A 392 -3.99 11.86 18.73
N ARG A 393 -2.89 12.58 18.90
CA ARG A 393 -2.15 13.18 17.79
C ARG A 393 -0.67 12.82 17.93
N TYR A 394 -0.10 12.37 16.82
CA TYR A 394 1.35 12.17 16.65
C TYR A 394 1.82 12.80 15.35
N ASN A 395 2.94 13.51 15.42
CA ASN A 395 3.64 13.98 14.23
C ASN A 395 4.58 12.88 13.71
N GLN A 396 5.05 13.01 12.48
CA GLN A 396 5.86 11.96 11.85
C GLN A 396 7.26 11.78 12.47
N GLU A 397 7.77 12.80 13.11
CA GLU A 397 9.01 12.77 13.89
C GLU A 397 8.87 12.11 15.26
N ASP A 398 7.64 11.86 15.71
CA ASP A 398 7.40 11.25 17.02
C ASP A 398 7.83 9.77 17.02
N ARG A 399 8.46 9.36 18.12
CA ARG A 399 8.99 8.00 18.31
C ARG A 399 8.02 6.86 18.01
N PRO A 400 6.69 6.94 18.28
CA PRO A 400 5.75 5.86 17.95
C PRO A 400 5.69 5.45 16.49
N PHE A 401 6.15 6.30 15.57
CA PHE A 401 6.19 5.99 14.14
C PHE A 401 7.43 5.22 13.69
N LEU A 402 8.44 5.08 14.52
CA LEU A 402 9.63 4.29 14.22
C LEU A 402 9.56 2.95 14.93
N TYR A 403 9.65 1.87 14.16
CA TYR A 403 9.82 0.56 14.74
C TYR A 403 11.18 0.45 15.42
N GLN A 404 11.18 -0.08 16.64
CA GLN A 404 12.41 -0.41 17.35
C GLN A 404 13.11 -1.57 16.64
N LEU A 405 14.43 -1.53 16.54
CA LEU A 405 15.19 -2.70 16.12
C LEU A 405 14.92 -3.87 17.08
N PRO A 406 14.86 -5.11 16.58
CA PRO A 406 14.73 -6.27 17.46
C PRO A 406 15.86 -6.31 18.48
N LEU A 407 15.52 -6.61 19.74
CA LEU A 407 16.53 -6.75 20.79
C LEU A 407 17.57 -7.81 20.42
N SER A 408 17.13 -8.92 19.79
CA SER A 408 18.01 -9.96 19.30
C SER A 408 19.02 -9.47 18.25
N GLU A 409 18.69 -8.44 17.47
CA GLU A 409 19.64 -7.85 16.54
C GLU A 409 20.71 -7.03 17.30
N ILE A 410 20.27 -6.21 18.26
CA ILE A 410 21.19 -5.43 19.10
C ILE A 410 22.13 -6.33 19.91
N GLU A 411 21.65 -7.49 20.40
CA GLU A 411 22.43 -8.40 21.23
C GLU A 411 23.41 -9.28 20.44
N ASN A 412 23.10 -9.62 19.20
CA ASN A 412 23.87 -10.58 18.41
C ASN A 412 24.72 -9.95 17.31
N ASN A 413 24.41 -8.75 16.86
CA ASN A 413 25.20 -8.03 15.86
C ASN A 413 26.30 -7.23 16.56
N SER A 414 27.56 -7.63 16.37
CA SER A 414 28.72 -7.04 17.02
C SER A 414 28.98 -5.56 16.62
N GLN A 415 28.32 -5.06 15.58
CA GLN A 415 28.42 -3.70 15.10
C GLN A 415 27.31 -2.79 15.65
N LEU A 416 26.41 -3.33 16.48
CA LEU A 416 25.30 -2.60 17.08
C LEU A 416 25.41 -2.57 18.61
N SER A 417 24.81 -1.57 19.20
CA SER A 417 24.74 -1.35 20.64
C SER A 417 23.35 -0.84 21.04
N PRO A 418 22.99 -0.80 22.33
CA PRO A 418 21.73 -0.22 22.78
C PRO A 418 21.50 1.24 22.37
N SER A 419 22.57 2.00 22.05
CA SER A 419 22.46 3.37 21.56
C SER A 419 22.01 3.47 20.10
N ASP A 420 22.00 2.35 19.36
CA ASP A 420 21.54 2.28 17.96
C ASP A 420 20.03 2.07 17.83
N GLN A 421 19.29 2.00 18.95
CA GLN A 421 17.83 1.95 18.94
C GLN A 421 17.21 3.26 18.44
N ASN A 422 16.06 3.14 17.76
CA ASN A 422 15.27 4.28 17.29
C ASN A 422 14.62 5.04 18.45
#